data_31435945bff336693617c3445a1dfe0a
#
_entry.id   31435945bff336693617c3445a1dfe0a
#
_cell.length_a   1.000
_cell.length_b   1.000
_cell.length_c   1.000
_cell.angle_alpha   90.00
_cell.angle_beta   90.00
_cell.angle_gamma   90.00
#
_symmetry.space_group_name_H-M   'P 1'
#
loop_
_entity.id
_entity.type
_entity.pdbx_description
1 polymer ?
#
loop_
_entity_poly.entity_id
_entity_poly.type
_entity_poly.pdbx_seq_one_letter_code
_entity_poly.pdbx_strand_id
1 'polypeptide(L)'
;VVLPSFTFVATAHALQWLGITPVFCDIDPDTYNIDPNRIERMITPNTTGIMGVHVFGRPCNTEALRQIAKRHNLKLLFDAAHAFGCSHNGRMIGNFGDAEVFSFHATKFFNTFEGGAVVTNDDDLAEKIRLMKNFGFAGYDQVAYIGTNGKMNEASAAMGLTGLESLEDFIVANRRNYREYQRQLEDVPGIKLITYDETEKRNYQYIILEIDEEITQISRDQLVDILFAENVLARRYFYPGCHQMEPYISLFPSTGLLLPETERLTSQVMALPTGTSVGPKDIETICMMIELIFENGFELKKRLAIRE
;
A
#
# COMPACT_ATOMS: atom_id res chain seq x y z
N VAL A 1 -1.24 -15.54 -11.05
CA VAL A 1 -2.14 -14.59 -10.39
C VAL A 1 -1.84 -13.19 -10.89
N VAL A 2 -2.90 -12.45 -11.27
CA VAL A 2 -2.79 -11.06 -11.72
C VAL A 2 -2.81 -10.14 -10.49
N LEU A 3 -1.87 -9.17 -10.41
CA LEU A 3 -1.74 -8.22 -9.31
C LEU A 3 -1.10 -6.91 -9.81
N PRO A 4 -1.22 -5.77 -9.06
CA PRO A 4 -0.53 -4.55 -9.42
C PRO A 4 0.98 -4.66 -9.12
N SER A 5 1.80 -3.93 -9.88
CA SER A 5 3.22 -3.77 -9.53
C SER A 5 3.46 -2.59 -8.58
N PHE A 6 2.55 -1.63 -8.54
CA PHE A 6 2.58 -0.51 -7.58
C PHE A 6 2.07 -0.97 -6.21
N THR A 7 2.90 -1.71 -5.51
CA THR A 7 2.62 -2.27 -4.17
C THR A 7 3.93 -2.55 -3.42
N PHE A 8 3.82 -2.86 -2.14
CA PHE A 8 4.95 -3.40 -1.38
C PHE A 8 5.30 -4.80 -1.90
N VAL A 9 6.58 -5.09 -1.98
CA VAL A 9 7.10 -6.31 -2.61
C VAL A 9 6.56 -7.62 -1.99
N ALA A 10 6.14 -7.59 -0.72
CA ALA A 10 5.57 -8.76 -0.05
C ALA A 10 4.32 -9.32 -0.76
N THR A 11 3.52 -8.47 -1.42
CA THR A 11 2.36 -8.89 -2.21
C THR A 11 2.77 -9.88 -3.31
N ALA A 12 3.83 -9.56 -4.05
CA ALA A 12 4.36 -10.42 -5.10
C ALA A 12 5.15 -11.62 -4.54
N HIS A 13 5.95 -11.39 -3.48
CA HIS A 13 6.73 -12.45 -2.84
C HIS A 13 5.87 -13.56 -2.27
N ALA A 14 4.69 -13.25 -1.71
CA ALA A 14 3.76 -14.24 -1.20
C ALA A 14 3.34 -15.26 -2.28
N LEU A 15 3.23 -14.84 -3.53
CA LEU A 15 2.93 -15.71 -4.66
C LEU A 15 4.17 -16.49 -5.10
N GLN A 16 5.26 -15.77 -5.36
CA GLN A 16 6.49 -16.35 -5.89
C GLN A 16 7.07 -17.41 -4.95
N TRP A 17 6.98 -17.20 -3.64
CA TRP A 17 7.44 -18.15 -2.62
C TRP A 17 6.70 -19.48 -2.68
N LEU A 18 5.44 -19.47 -3.11
CA LEU A 18 4.61 -20.67 -3.30
C LEU A 18 4.71 -21.24 -4.72
N GLY A 19 5.63 -20.74 -5.56
CA GLY A 19 5.76 -21.17 -6.96
C GLY A 19 4.62 -20.67 -7.86
N ILE A 20 3.86 -19.66 -7.41
CA ILE A 20 2.78 -19.05 -8.19
C ILE A 20 3.37 -17.85 -8.94
N THR A 21 3.28 -17.86 -10.26
CA THR A 21 3.77 -16.78 -11.11
C THR A 21 2.94 -15.51 -10.92
N PRO A 22 3.55 -14.39 -10.46
CA PRO A 22 2.90 -13.09 -10.48
C PRO A 22 2.82 -12.56 -11.91
N VAL A 23 1.68 -12.02 -12.29
CA VAL A 23 1.46 -11.34 -13.58
C VAL A 23 1.11 -9.89 -13.26
N PHE A 24 2.06 -8.99 -13.47
CA PHE A 24 1.88 -7.59 -13.13
C PHE A 24 0.94 -6.90 -14.10
N CYS A 25 -0.06 -6.22 -13.57
CA CYS A 25 -1.03 -5.41 -14.27
C CYS A 25 -0.83 -3.94 -13.88
N ASP A 26 -1.09 -3.04 -14.81
CA ASP A 26 -0.98 -1.61 -14.56
C ASP A 26 -2.11 -1.10 -13.66
N ILE A 27 -1.94 0.10 -13.18
CA ILE A 27 -2.82 0.77 -12.21
C ILE A 27 -3.66 1.84 -12.89
N ASP A 28 -4.73 2.20 -12.22
CA ASP A 28 -5.53 3.38 -12.52
C ASP A 28 -4.81 4.63 -11.98
N PRO A 29 -4.60 5.68 -12.79
CA PRO A 29 -3.80 6.85 -12.43
C PRO A 29 -4.42 7.71 -11.32
N ASP A 30 -5.72 7.60 -11.06
CA ASP A 30 -6.41 8.41 -10.06
C ASP A 30 -6.46 7.70 -8.70
N THR A 31 -6.69 6.39 -8.73
CA THR A 31 -6.84 5.60 -7.51
C THR A 31 -5.53 4.94 -7.06
N TYR A 32 -4.55 4.77 -7.96
CA TYR A 32 -3.29 4.04 -7.79
C TYR A 32 -3.48 2.54 -7.52
N ASN A 33 -4.71 2.06 -7.58
CA ASN A 33 -5.06 0.65 -7.46
C ASN A 33 -5.00 -0.03 -8.83
N ILE A 34 -4.97 -1.37 -8.83
CA ILE A 34 -5.04 -2.14 -10.08
C ILE A 34 -6.20 -1.67 -10.96
N ASP A 35 -5.93 -1.41 -12.25
CA ASP A 35 -6.96 -0.97 -13.20
C ASP A 35 -7.80 -2.17 -13.69
N PRO A 36 -9.09 -2.24 -13.33
CA PRO A 36 -9.95 -3.34 -13.78
C PRO A 36 -10.04 -3.48 -15.32
N ASN A 37 -9.90 -2.36 -16.05
CA ASN A 37 -10.00 -2.35 -17.51
C ASN A 37 -8.79 -3.01 -18.19
N ARG A 38 -7.70 -3.20 -17.45
CA ARG A 38 -6.47 -3.82 -17.97
C ARG A 38 -6.34 -5.29 -17.60
N ILE A 39 -7.08 -5.78 -16.60
CA ILE A 39 -6.94 -7.15 -16.07
C ILE A 39 -7.24 -8.20 -17.12
N GLU A 40 -8.31 -8.07 -17.91
CA GLU A 40 -8.72 -9.09 -18.86
C GLU A 40 -7.66 -9.41 -19.91
N ARG A 41 -6.82 -8.43 -20.26
CA ARG A 41 -5.68 -8.62 -21.18
C ARG A 41 -4.56 -9.48 -20.58
N MET A 42 -4.51 -9.58 -19.25
CA MET A 42 -3.50 -10.33 -18.52
C MET A 42 -3.96 -11.76 -18.18
N ILE A 43 -5.24 -12.07 -18.44
CA ILE A 43 -5.81 -13.39 -18.16
C ILE A 43 -5.41 -14.38 -19.26
N THR A 44 -4.90 -15.53 -18.84
CA THR A 44 -4.57 -16.67 -19.68
C THR A 44 -5.25 -17.93 -19.15
N PRO A 45 -5.26 -19.05 -19.87
CA PRO A 45 -5.77 -20.33 -19.35
C PRO A 45 -5.10 -20.80 -18.05
N ASN A 46 -3.90 -20.30 -17.74
CA ASN A 46 -3.16 -20.62 -16.51
C ASN A 46 -3.45 -19.64 -15.35
N THR A 47 -4.25 -18.60 -15.59
CA THR A 47 -4.58 -17.63 -14.54
C THR A 47 -5.56 -18.26 -13.54
N THR A 48 -5.23 -18.22 -12.25
CA THR A 48 -6.03 -18.84 -11.18
C THR A 48 -6.66 -17.82 -10.24
N GLY A 49 -6.19 -16.56 -10.24
CA GLY A 49 -6.72 -15.56 -9.35
C GLY A 49 -6.30 -14.13 -9.69
N ILE A 50 -6.95 -13.21 -9.01
CA ILE A 50 -6.64 -11.78 -8.99
C ILE A 50 -6.32 -11.40 -7.55
N MET A 51 -5.28 -10.61 -7.34
CA MET A 51 -4.95 -10.02 -6.05
C MET A 51 -4.97 -8.50 -6.19
N GLY A 52 -6.01 -7.86 -5.65
CA GLY A 52 -6.07 -6.41 -5.52
C GLY A 52 -5.28 -5.93 -4.31
N VAL A 53 -4.84 -4.67 -4.31
CA VAL A 53 -4.19 -4.03 -3.16
C VAL A 53 -4.94 -2.76 -2.84
N HIS A 54 -5.35 -2.56 -1.60
CA HIS A 54 -5.99 -1.31 -1.15
C HIS A 54 -4.91 -0.28 -0.83
N VAL A 55 -4.30 0.27 -1.90
CA VAL A 55 -3.12 1.14 -1.82
C VAL A 55 -3.41 2.38 -0.98
N PHE A 56 -2.56 2.65 0.00
CA PHE A 56 -2.66 3.79 0.93
C PHE A 56 -3.99 3.88 1.72
N GLY A 57 -4.69 2.73 1.89
CA GLY A 57 -5.99 2.71 2.54
C GLY A 57 -7.15 3.18 1.65
N ARG A 58 -6.90 3.34 0.34
CA ARG A 58 -7.92 3.63 -0.68
C ARG A 58 -8.37 2.32 -1.32
N PRO A 59 -9.62 1.90 -1.15
CA PRO A 59 -10.09 0.61 -1.64
C PRO A 59 -10.01 0.49 -3.17
N CYS A 60 -9.69 -0.72 -3.65
CA CYS A 60 -9.88 -1.09 -5.05
C CYS A 60 -11.35 -0.94 -5.47
N ASN A 61 -11.60 -0.89 -6.77
CA ASN A 61 -12.94 -1.11 -7.30
C ASN A 61 -13.33 -2.60 -7.11
N THR A 62 -13.75 -2.94 -5.88
CA THR A 62 -14.00 -4.32 -5.46
C THR A 62 -15.10 -4.99 -6.28
N GLU A 63 -16.10 -4.23 -6.72
CA GLU A 63 -17.21 -4.77 -7.51
C GLU A 63 -16.75 -5.12 -8.94
N ALA A 64 -15.99 -4.25 -9.60
CA ALA A 64 -15.44 -4.57 -10.93
C ALA A 64 -14.52 -5.79 -10.87
N LEU A 65 -13.64 -5.87 -9.86
CA LEU A 65 -12.75 -7.02 -9.68
C LEU A 65 -13.54 -8.31 -9.41
N ARG A 66 -14.60 -8.24 -8.59
CA ARG A 66 -15.49 -9.37 -8.32
C ARG A 66 -16.19 -9.87 -9.58
N GLN A 67 -16.65 -8.96 -10.44
CA GLN A 67 -17.31 -9.32 -11.70
C GLN A 67 -16.34 -10.01 -12.66
N ILE A 68 -15.10 -9.50 -12.79
CA ILE A 68 -14.06 -10.12 -13.61
C ILE A 68 -13.71 -11.51 -13.05
N ALA A 69 -13.46 -11.63 -11.76
CA ALA A 69 -13.13 -12.90 -11.12
C ALA A 69 -14.24 -13.94 -11.34
N LYS A 70 -15.49 -13.54 -11.15
CA LYS A 70 -16.65 -14.42 -11.40
C LYS A 70 -16.76 -14.85 -12.86
N ARG A 71 -16.58 -13.93 -13.83
CA ARG A 71 -16.67 -14.21 -15.26
C ARG A 71 -15.65 -15.23 -15.72
N HIS A 72 -14.45 -15.16 -15.16
CA HIS A 72 -13.32 -16.02 -15.53
C HIS A 72 -13.09 -17.17 -14.55
N ASN A 73 -13.98 -17.39 -13.59
CA ASN A 73 -13.87 -18.41 -12.52
C ASN A 73 -12.51 -18.34 -11.78
N LEU A 74 -12.09 -17.13 -11.41
CA LEU A 74 -10.85 -16.84 -10.70
C LEU A 74 -11.12 -16.60 -9.21
N LYS A 75 -10.12 -16.90 -8.38
CA LYS A 75 -10.11 -16.48 -6.97
C LYS A 75 -9.80 -14.98 -6.87
N LEU A 76 -10.40 -14.30 -5.90
CA LEU A 76 -10.20 -12.88 -5.64
C LEU A 76 -9.72 -12.68 -4.21
N LEU A 77 -8.49 -12.19 -4.06
CA LEU A 77 -7.91 -11.82 -2.77
C LEU A 77 -7.60 -10.32 -2.75
N PHE A 78 -7.57 -9.75 -1.54
CA PHE A 78 -7.09 -8.39 -1.36
C PHE A 78 -5.96 -8.33 -0.34
N ASP A 79 -4.88 -7.64 -0.71
CA ASP A 79 -3.90 -7.13 0.22
C ASP A 79 -4.48 -5.85 0.83
N ALA A 80 -4.92 -5.95 2.07
CA ALA A 80 -5.52 -4.88 2.85
C ALA A 80 -4.54 -4.32 3.91
N ALA A 81 -3.22 -4.53 3.73
CA ALA A 81 -2.19 -4.13 4.69
C ALA A 81 -2.20 -2.64 5.04
N HIS A 82 -2.81 -1.79 4.21
CA HIS A 82 -2.95 -0.35 4.42
C HIS A 82 -4.38 0.08 4.83
N ALA A 83 -5.33 -0.85 4.87
CA ALA A 83 -6.75 -0.51 4.93
C ALA A 83 -7.46 -0.96 6.21
N PHE A 84 -6.73 -1.30 7.27
CA PHE A 84 -7.34 -1.59 8.56
C PHE A 84 -8.12 -0.37 9.06
N GLY A 85 -9.35 -0.58 9.51
CA GLY A 85 -10.26 0.49 9.94
C GLY A 85 -10.91 1.31 8.79
N CYS A 86 -10.66 0.97 7.51
CA CYS A 86 -11.30 1.61 6.37
C CYS A 86 -12.62 0.93 5.98
N SER A 87 -13.48 1.66 5.25
CA SER A 87 -14.71 1.11 4.65
C SER A 87 -14.80 1.40 3.15
N HIS A 88 -15.66 0.68 2.47
CA HIS A 88 -15.97 0.84 1.06
C HIS A 88 -17.42 0.47 0.79
N ASN A 89 -18.19 1.37 0.18
CA ASN A 89 -19.63 1.24 -0.04
C ASN A 89 -20.39 0.88 1.25
N GLY A 90 -20.06 1.56 2.36
CA GLY A 90 -20.67 1.38 3.67
C GLY A 90 -20.31 0.08 4.39
N ARG A 91 -19.39 -0.74 3.85
CA ARG A 91 -18.92 -2.00 4.45
C ARG A 91 -17.46 -1.88 4.85
N MET A 92 -17.10 -2.41 6.01
CA MET A 92 -15.71 -2.45 6.44
C MET A 92 -14.86 -3.31 5.50
N ILE A 93 -13.64 -2.85 5.17
CA ILE A 93 -12.62 -3.68 4.56
C ILE A 93 -12.39 -4.90 5.47
N GLY A 94 -12.24 -6.07 4.86
CA GLY A 94 -12.32 -7.37 5.52
C GLY A 94 -13.57 -8.17 5.12
N ASN A 95 -14.42 -7.60 4.24
CA ASN A 95 -15.67 -8.22 3.78
C ASN A 95 -15.73 -8.43 2.27
N PHE A 96 -14.59 -8.36 1.58
CA PHE A 96 -14.53 -8.42 0.12
C PHE A 96 -13.67 -9.60 -0.37
N GLY A 97 -13.96 -10.08 -1.60
CA GLY A 97 -13.26 -11.20 -2.20
C GLY A 97 -13.47 -12.54 -1.48
N ASP A 98 -12.61 -13.50 -1.78
CA ASP A 98 -12.56 -14.80 -1.07
C ASP A 98 -11.84 -14.66 0.28
N ALA A 99 -10.84 -13.77 0.35
CA ALA A 99 -10.15 -13.41 1.60
C ALA A 99 -9.44 -12.05 1.46
N GLU A 100 -9.21 -11.40 2.60
CA GLU A 100 -8.39 -10.20 2.72
C GLU A 100 -7.31 -10.38 3.79
N VAL A 101 -6.15 -9.72 3.61
CA VAL A 101 -5.01 -9.84 4.51
C VAL A 101 -4.65 -8.48 5.07
N PHE A 102 -4.70 -8.34 6.39
CA PHE A 102 -4.22 -7.16 7.11
C PHE A 102 -2.80 -7.37 7.63
N SER A 103 -2.02 -6.31 7.64
CA SER A 103 -0.71 -6.25 8.28
C SER A 103 -0.79 -5.47 9.58
N PHE A 104 -0.20 -6.04 10.63
CA PHE A 104 -0.01 -5.40 11.92
C PHE A 104 1.49 -5.24 12.24
N HIS A 105 2.30 -5.11 11.18
CA HIS A 105 3.72 -4.79 11.30
C HIS A 105 3.93 -3.46 12.02
N ALA A 106 5.06 -3.28 12.70
CA ALA A 106 5.38 -2.11 13.54
C ALA A 106 5.25 -0.74 12.86
N THR A 107 5.34 -0.68 11.53
CA THR A 107 5.16 0.58 10.77
C THR A 107 3.70 0.94 10.49
N LYS A 108 2.73 0.09 10.84
CA LYS A 108 1.31 0.39 10.67
C LYS A 108 0.79 1.23 11.84
N PHE A 109 -0.20 2.09 11.58
CA PHE A 109 -0.80 2.92 12.64
C PHE A 109 -1.45 2.08 13.73
N PHE A 110 -2.04 0.95 13.36
CA PHE A 110 -2.42 -0.12 14.27
C PHE A 110 -1.45 -1.27 14.07
N ASN A 111 -0.71 -1.62 15.10
CA ASN A 111 0.32 -2.65 15.01
C ASN A 111 0.36 -3.52 16.27
N THR A 112 0.98 -4.69 16.12
CA THR A 112 1.21 -5.66 17.19
C THR A 112 2.71 -6.00 17.30
N PHE A 113 3.60 -5.01 17.06
CA PHE A 113 5.01 -5.19 16.76
C PHE A 113 5.20 -5.94 15.44
N GLU A 114 4.90 -7.22 15.42
CA GLU A 114 4.77 -8.08 14.26
C GLU A 114 3.42 -8.82 14.31
N GLY A 115 2.79 -8.99 13.16
CA GLY A 115 1.52 -9.70 13.06
C GLY A 115 0.71 -9.35 11.83
N GLY A 116 -0.46 -9.96 11.76
CA GLY A 116 -1.44 -9.73 10.70
C GLY A 116 -2.67 -10.59 10.95
N ALA A 117 -3.66 -10.39 10.11
CA ALA A 117 -4.88 -11.19 10.12
C ALA A 117 -5.29 -11.54 8.69
N VAL A 118 -5.71 -12.78 8.50
CA VAL A 118 -6.47 -13.18 7.31
C VAL A 118 -7.94 -13.20 7.70
N VAL A 119 -8.76 -12.53 6.94
CA VAL A 119 -10.21 -12.46 7.15
C VAL A 119 -10.95 -13.00 5.93
N THR A 120 -12.01 -13.74 6.18
CA THR A 120 -12.83 -14.37 5.14
C THR A 120 -14.25 -14.61 5.65
N ASN A 121 -15.22 -14.67 4.73
CA ASN A 121 -16.59 -15.09 5.01
C ASN A 121 -16.85 -16.56 4.64
N ASP A 122 -15.80 -17.30 4.28
CA ASP A 122 -15.82 -18.74 3.97
C ASP A 122 -15.34 -19.51 5.20
N ASP A 123 -16.27 -20.24 5.85
CA ASP A 123 -15.98 -20.99 7.10
C ASP A 123 -14.98 -22.13 6.87
N ASP A 124 -15.04 -22.80 5.71
CA ASP A 124 -14.11 -23.90 5.38
C ASP A 124 -12.69 -23.36 5.18
N LEU A 125 -12.57 -22.20 4.50
CA LEU A 125 -11.28 -21.52 4.34
C LEU A 125 -10.75 -21.02 5.68
N ALA A 126 -11.60 -20.45 6.53
CA ALA A 126 -11.22 -20.00 7.88
C ALA A 126 -10.68 -21.16 8.73
N GLU A 127 -11.36 -22.30 8.73
CA GLU A 127 -10.92 -23.47 9.48
C GLU A 127 -9.60 -24.01 8.94
N LYS A 128 -9.48 -24.15 7.62
CA LYS A 128 -8.24 -24.56 6.98
C LYS A 128 -7.05 -23.66 7.37
N ILE A 129 -7.24 -22.34 7.37
CA ILE A 129 -6.19 -21.38 7.77
C ILE A 129 -5.84 -21.54 9.25
N ARG A 130 -6.82 -21.78 10.13
CA ARG A 130 -6.58 -22.04 11.56
C ARG A 130 -5.68 -23.26 11.78
N LEU A 131 -5.91 -24.33 11.02
CA LEU A 131 -5.05 -25.51 11.10
C LEU A 131 -3.66 -25.23 10.49
N MET A 132 -3.59 -24.63 9.32
CA MET A 132 -2.33 -24.34 8.61
C MET A 132 -1.42 -23.41 9.42
N LYS A 133 -1.94 -22.38 10.11
CA LYS A 133 -1.12 -21.51 10.95
C LYS A 133 -0.55 -22.20 12.19
N ASN A 134 -1.05 -23.40 12.52
CA ASN A 134 -0.57 -24.26 13.61
C ASN A 134 0.00 -25.57 13.05
N PHE A 135 0.94 -25.48 12.11
CA PHE A 135 1.62 -26.62 11.48
C PHE A 135 0.71 -27.63 10.76
N GLY A 136 -0.56 -27.32 10.55
CA GLY A 136 -1.55 -28.22 9.95
C GLY A 136 -2.15 -29.22 10.91
N PHE A 137 -1.95 -29.08 12.23
CA PHE A 137 -2.49 -30.01 13.22
C PHE A 137 -4.01 -29.90 13.35
N ALA A 138 -4.69 -31.03 13.17
CA ALA A 138 -6.12 -31.24 13.45
C ALA A 138 -6.36 -31.97 14.79
N GLY A 139 -5.31 -32.41 15.46
CA GLY A 139 -5.31 -33.13 16.73
C GLY A 139 -3.88 -33.38 17.18
N TYR A 140 -3.70 -34.09 18.34
CA TYR A 140 -2.38 -34.30 18.94
C TYR A 140 -1.36 -34.96 17.97
N ASP A 141 -1.80 -36.00 17.27
CA ASP A 141 -0.93 -36.78 16.37
C ASP A 141 -1.46 -36.80 14.94
N GLN A 142 -2.32 -35.85 14.58
CA GLN A 142 -2.98 -35.79 13.28
C GLN A 142 -2.66 -34.48 12.57
N VAL A 143 -1.98 -34.57 11.44
CA VAL A 143 -1.71 -33.43 10.52
C VAL A 143 -2.61 -33.56 9.30
N ALA A 144 -3.45 -32.54 9.07
CA ALA A 144 -4.38 -32.50 7.93
C ALA A 144 -3.84 -31.71 6.74
N TYR A 145 -2.97 -30.72 6.99
CA TYR A 145 -2.46 -29.82 5.95
C TYR A 145 -0.96 -29.53 6.15
N ILE A 146 -0.29 -29.17 5.08
CA ILE A 146 1.03 -28.52 5.20
C ILE A 146 0.80 -27.14 5.82
N GLY A 147 1.50 -26.84 6.90
CA GLY A 147 1.36 -25.61 7.65
C GLY A 147 2.68 -25.07 8.17
N THR A 148 2.60 -23.95 8.86
CA THR A 148 3.74 -23.27 9.49
C THR A 148 3.36 -22.77 10.88
N ASN A 149 4.33 -22.27 11.65
CA ASN A 149 4.02 -21.51 12.85
C ASN A 149 3.67 -20.07 12.50
N GLY A 150 2.41 -19.83 12.17
CA GLY A 150 1.84 -18.51 11.91
C GLY A 150 1.00 -17.97 13.09
N LYS A 151 1.20 -18.51 14.30
CA LYS A 151 0.48 -18.05 15.49
C LYS A 151 1.02 -16.71 15.98
N MET A 152 0.11 -15.78 16.31
CA MET A 152 0.47 -14.57 17.04
C MET A 152 0.86 -14.96 18.48
N ASN A 153 1.94 -14.41 19.01
CA ASN A 153 2.34 -14.61 20.39
C ASN A 153 1.51 -13.73 21.35
N GLU A 154 1.50 -14.07 22.64
CA GLU A 154 0.69 -13.39 23.66
C GLU A 154 1.07 -11.92 23.85
N ALA A 155 2.36 -11.54 23.71
CA ALA A 155 2.79 -10.16 23.82
C ALA A 155 2.25 -9.31 22.67
N SER A 156 2.34 -9.82 21.43
CA SER A 156 1.75 -9.19 20.25
C SER A 156 0.22 -9.09 20.35
N ALA A 157 -0.44 -10.13 20.87
CA ALA A 157 -1.88 -10.12 21.09
C ALA A 157 -2.30 -9.08 22.13
N ALA A 158 -1.58 -8.97 23.25
CA ALA A 158 -1.83 -7.97 24.29
C ALA A 158 -1.64 -6.54 23.76
N MET A 159 -0.56 -6.31 22.98
CA MET A 159 -0.34 -5.02 22.30
C MET A 159 -1.49 -4.68 21.35
N GLY A 160 -1.95 -5.67 20.57
CA GLY A 160 -3.09 -5.49 19.66
C GLY A 160 -4.38 -5.12 20.39
N LEU A 161 -4.71 -5.80 21.50
CA LEU A 161 -5.90 -5.50 22.31
C LEU A 161 -5.84 -4.06 22.86
N THR A 162 -4.70 -3.66 23.41
CA THR A 162 -4.48 -2.28 23.89
C THR A 162 -4.56 -1.27 22.74
N GLY A 163 -3.97 -1.59 21.58
CA GLY A 163 -4.03 -0.74 20.40
C GLY A 163 -5.46 -0.55 19.86
N LEU A 164 -6.33 -1.56 19.98
CA LEU A 164 -7.74 -1.47 19.58
C LEU A 164 -8.51 -0.47 20.47
N GLU A 165 -8.18 -0.37 21.76
CA GLU A 165 -8.80 0.60 22.67
C GLU A 165 -8.50 2.04 22.27
N SER A 166 -7.33 2.30 21.64
CA SER A 166 -6.87 3.62 21.19
C SER A 166 -7.02 3.84 19.68
N LEU A 167 -7.68 2.93 18.96
CA LEU A 167 -7.74 2.95 17.49
C LEU A 167 -8.32 4.27 16.95
N GLU A 168 -9.38 4.76 17.56
CA GLU A 168 -10.03 6.00 17.13
C GLU A 168 -9.11 7.21 17.36
N ASP A 169 -8.38 7.26 18.47
CA ASP A 169 -7.42 8.34 18.76
C ASP A 169 -6.31 8.38 17.70
N PHE A 170 -5.83 7.22 17.24
CA PHE A 170 -4.85 7.15 16.17
C PHE A 170 -5.40 7.68 14.84
N ILE A 171 -6.65 7.31 14.50
CA ILE A 171 -7.32 7.79 13.28
C ILE A 171 -7.55 9.30 13.36
N VAL A 172 -7.98 9.83 14.49
CA VAL A 172 -8.17 11.28 14.71
C VAL A 172 -6.85 12.03 14.54
N ALA A 173 -5.75 11.52 15.11
CA ALA A 173 -4.43 12.13 14.96
C ALA A 173 -3.97 12.14 13.49
N ASN A 174 -4.11 11.01 12.78
CA ASN A 174 -3.78 10.89 11.37
C ASN A 174 -4.62 11.81 10.49
N ARG A 175 -5.94 11.89 10.74
CA ARG A 175 -6.86 12.77 10.01
C ARG A 175 -6.53 14.24 10.22
N ARG A 176 -6.19 14.65 11.47
CA ARG A 176 -5.72 15.99 11.77
C ARG A 176 -4.46 16.32 10.96
N ASN A 177 -3.49 15.44 10.96
CA ASN A 177 -2.25 15.61 10.21
C ASN A 177 -2.49 15.73 8.71
N TYR A 178 -3.33 14.83 8.15
CA TYR A 178 -3.70 14.88 6.74
C TYR A 178 -4.32 16.22 6.35
N ARG A 179 -5.27 16.73 7.15
CA ARG A 179 -5.92 18.01 6.89
C ARG A 179 -4.96 19.19 7.00
N GLU A 180 -3.99 19.11 7.92
CA GLU A 180 -2.98 20.15 8.06
C GLU A 180 -2.06 20.17 6.83
N TYR A 181 -1.58 19.04 6.35
CA TYR A 181 -0.84 18.96 5.08
C TYR A 181 -1.68 19.46 3.89
N GLN A 182 -2.95 19.07 3.83
CA GLN A 182 -3.85 19.50 2.77
C GLN A 182 -3.96 21.02 2.74
N ARG A 183 -4.24 21.64 3.88
CA ARG A 183 -4.38 23.10 4.02
C ARG A 183 -3.12 23.87 3.59
N GLN A 184 -1.94 23.32 3.86
CA GLN A 184 -0.69 24.01 3.56
C GLN A 184 -0.17 23.76 2.14
N LEU A 185 -0.51 22.62 1.53
CA LEU A 185 0.03 22.24 0.23
C LEU A 185 -0.95 22.38 -0.94
N GLU A 186 -2.24 22.69 -0.69
CA GLU A 186 -3.27 22.73 -1.74
C GLU A 186 -2.98 23.75 -2.84
N ASP A 187 -2.34 24.88 -2.50
CA ASP A 187 -2.03 25.96 -3.43
C ASP A 187 -0.57 25.91 -3.95
N VAL A 188 0.22 24.90 -3.57
CA VAL A 188 1.62 24.79 -3.99
C VAL A 188 1.69 24.18 -5.40
N PRO A 189 2.16 24.93 -6.40
CA PRO A 189 2.20 24.44 -7.79
C PRO A 189 3.10 23.21 -7.93
N GLY A 190 2.63 22.22 -8.72
CA GLY A 190 3.38 21.00 -9.00
C GLY A 190 3.28 19.93 -7.90
N ILE A 191 2.43 20.13 -6.90
CA ILE A 191 2.07 19.10 -5.90
C ILE A 191 0.63 18.65 -6.11
N LYS A 192 0.43 17.34 -6.07
CA LYS A 192 -0.89 16.73 -5.92
C LYS A 192 -0.88 15.85 -4.67
N LEU A 193 -1.56 16.28 -3.61
CA LEU A 193 -1.84 15.45 -2.45
C LEU A 193 -2.96 14.46 -2.80
N ILE A 194 -2.78 13.15 -2.49
CA ILE A 194 -3.88 12.20 -2.69
C ILE A 194 -5.07 12.55 -1.80
N THR A 195 -6.27 12.35 -2.34
CA THR A 195 -7.51 12.62 -1.62
C THR A 195 -8.13 11.33 -1.08
N TYR A 196 -8.81 11.46 0.06
CA TYR A 196 -9.63 10.41 0.65
C TYR A 196 -11.11 10.74 0.49
N ASP A 197 -11.92 9.73 0.18
CA ASP A 197 -13.37 9.85 0.21
C ASP A 197 -13.84 9.91 1.68
N GLU A 198 -14.26 11.09 2.11
CA GLU A 198 -14.67 11.35 3.50
C GLU A 198 -16.09 10.87 3.82
N THR A 199 -16.83 10.36 2.84
CA THR A 199 -18.13 9.69 3.08
C THR A 199 -17.94 8.29 3.66
N GLU A 200 -16.73 7.76 3.60
CA GLU A 200 -16.33 6.45 4.08
C GLU A 200 -15.33 6.54 5.23
N LYS A 201 -15.19 5.48 6.02
CA LYS A 201 -14.15 5.42 7.05
C LYS A 201 -12.78 5.32 6.40
N ARG A 202 -11.83 6.15 6.88
CA ARG A 202 -10.44 6.20 6.45
C ARG A 202 -9.52 6.25 7.64
N ASN A 203 -8.35 5.62 7.54
CA ASN A 203 -7.35 5.64 8.60
C ASN A 203 -6.28 6.73 8.43
N TYR A 204 -6.23 7.41 7.29
CA TYR A 204 -5.32 8.51 6.97
C TYR A 204 -3.84 8.19 7.30
N GLN A 205 -3.46 6.90 7.22
CA GLN A 205 -2.11 6.45 7.60
C GLN A 205 -1.02 7.02 6.68
N TYR A 206 -1.38 7.45 5.47
CA TYR A 206 -0.42 7.91 4.47
C TYR A 206 -0.70 9.33 4.03
N ILE A 207 0.35 10.14 4.00
CA ILE A 207 0.36 11.47 3.37
C ILE A 207 1.16 11.31 2.09
N ILE A 208 0.49 11.24 0.96
CA ILE A 208 1.13 10.94 -0.32
C ILE A 208 1.07 12.15 -1.24
N LEU A 209 2.23 12.54 -1.73
CA LEU A 209 2.38 13.59 -2.73
C LEU A 209 2.80 12.98 -4.06
N GLU A 210 2.22 13.46 -5.14
CA GLU A 210 2.70 13.31 -6.51
C GLU A 210 3.36 14.63 -6.91
N ILE A 211 4.61 14.57 -7.37
CA ILE A 211 5.44 15.71 -7.69
C ILE A 211 5.57 15.83 -9.22
N ASP A 212 5.21 16.98 -9.75
CA ASP A 212 5.42 17.33 -11.14
C ASP A 212 6.74 18.11 -11.30
N GLU A 213 7.79 17.41 -11.73
CA GLU A 213 9.13 18.00 -11.93
C GLU A 213 9.15 19.12 -12.97
N GLU A 214 8.27 19.10 -13.97
CA GLU A 214 8.23 20.16 -14.99
C GLU A 214 7.83 21.50 -14.37
N ILE A 215 6.96 21.47 -13.36
CA ILE A 215 6.50 22.65 -12.63
C ILE A 215 7.47 23.02 -11.53
N THR A 216 7.82 22.06 -10.67
CA THR A 216 8.63 22.31 -9.46
C THR A 216 10.12 22.49 -9.75
N GLN A 217 10.61 22.08 -10.93
CA GLN A 217 12.03 22.04 -11.32
C GLN A 217 12.90 21.14 -10.41
N ILE A 218 12.29 20.41 -9.50
CA ILE A 218 12.90 19.47 -8.56
C ILE A 218 12.22 18.12 -8.73
N SER A 219 12.98 17.05 -8.96
CA SER A 219 12.42 15.72 -9.04
C SER A 219 11.99 15.23 -7.64
N ARG A 220 11.07 14.24 -7.61
CA ARG A 220 10.70 13.57 -6.37
C ARG A 220 11.91 13.05 -5.61
N ASP A 221 12.91 12.50 -6.30
CA ASP A 221 14.11 11.95 -5.69
C ASP A 221 14.97 13.03 -5.04
N GLN A 222 15.18 14.15 -5.75
CA GLN A 222 15.89 15.30 -5.22
C GLN A 222 15.18 15.87 -3.98
N LEU A 223 13.85 15.99 -4.03
CA LEU A 223 13.07 16.46 -2.86
C LEU A 223 13.24 15.52 -1.66
N VAL A 224 13.14 14.20 -1.86
CA VAL A 224 13.34 13.21 -0.80
C VAL A 224 14.73 13.34 -0.20
N ASP A 225 15.78 13.47 -1.02
CA ASP A 225 17.17 13.55 -0.57
C ASP A 225 17.44 14.86 0.21
N ILE A 226 16.85 15.98 -0.22
CA ILE A 226 16.95 17.26 0.53
C ILE A 226 16.22 17.14 1.87
N LEU A 227 14.98 16.65 1.89
CA LEU A 227 14.21 16.45 3.12
C LEU A 227 14.93 15.50 4.09
N PHE A 228 15.56 14.45 3.56
CA PHE A 228 16.34 13.51 4.37
C PHE A 228 17.56 14.16 5.00
N ALA A 229 18.25 15.07 4.30
CA ALA A 229 19.35 15.85 4.82
C ALA A 229 18.93 16.79 5.99
N GLU A 230 17.65 17.20 6.00
CA GLU A 230 17.04 18.00 7.06
C GLU A 230 16.32 17.15 8.14
N ASN A 231 16.64 15.85 8.22
CA ASN A 231 16.06 14.86 9.15
C ASN A 231 14.54 14.62 8.97
N VAL A 232 13.97 14.91 7.81
CA VAL A 232 12.59 14.56 7.46
C VAL A 232 12.59 13.24 6.71
N LEU A 233 12.08 12.18 7.37
CA LEU A 233 12.08 10.81 6.82
C LEU A 233 10.97 10.62 5.78
N ALA A 234 11.08 11.27 4.64
CA ALA A 234 10.22 11.03 3.49
C ALA A 234 10.56 9.70 2.80
N ARG A 235 9.59 9.05 2.17
CA ARG A 235 9.78 7.73 1.55
C ARG A 235 9.23 7.68 0.13
N ARG A 236 9.93 6.92 -0.72
CA ARG A 236 9.55 6.67 -2.11
C ARG A 236 8.65 5.44 -2.20
N TYR A 237 7.38 5.54 -1.87
CA TYR A 237 6.41 4.43 -1.96
C TYR A 237 5.65 4.48 -3.30
N PHE A 238 5.75 3.44 -4.18
CA PHE A 238 6.50 2.18 -4.06
C PHE A 238 7.57 2.14 -5.14
N TYR A 239 8.64 2.86 -4.92
CA TYR A 239 9.77 2.89 -5.86
C TYR A 239 10.63 1.61 -5.71
N PRO A 240 11.11 1.02 -6.82
CA PRO A 240 10.86 1.36 -8.23
C PRO A 240 9.64 0.63 -8.83
N GLY A 241 8.77 0.03 -8.03
CA GLY A 241 7.73 -0.92 -8.42
C GLY A 241 8.24 -2.35 -8.39
N CYS A 242 7.36 -3.32 -8.08
CA CYS A 242 7.79 -4.71 -7.90
C CYS A 242 8.48 -5.28 -9.13
N HIS A 243 8.01 -4.94 -10.35
CA HIS A 243 8.54 -5.46 -11.60
C HIS A 243 9.98 -5.01 -11.90
N GLN A 244 10.45 -3.92 -11.29
CA GLN A 244 11.83 -3.42 -11.39
C GLN A 244 12.75 -3.94 -10.29
N MET A 245 12.22 -4.72 -9.34
CA MET A 245 13.01 -5.30 -8.26
C MET A 245 13.44 -6.72 -8.61
N GLU A 246 14.61 -7.15 -8.12
CA GLU A 246 14.96 -8.57 -8.15
C GLU A 246 14.04 -9.38 -7.21
N PRO A 247 13.62 -10.59 -7.59
CA PRO A 247 14.01 -11.33 -8.81
C PRO A 247 13.14 -11.00 -10.05
N TYR A 248 12.17 -10.11 -9.94
CA TYR A 248 11.13 -9.92 -10.98
C TYR A 248 11.66 -9.31 -12.26
N ILE A 249 12.59 -8.35 -12.17
CA ILE A 249 13.21 -7.76 -13.35
C ILE A 249 13.96 -8.80 -14.17
N SER A 250 14.63 -9.74 -13.51
CA SER A 250 15.32 -10.86 -14.19
C SER A 250 14.36 -11.91 -14.73
N LEU A 251 13.27 -12.20 -14.00
CA LEU A 251 12.28 -13.19 -14.41
C LEU A 251 11.35 -12.70 -15.54
N PHE A 252 11.04 -11.40 -15.56
CA PHE A 252 10.05 -10.78 -16.44
C PHE A 252 10.55 -9.44 -17.02
N PRO A 253 11.66 -9.42 -17.77
CA PRO A 253 12.39 -8.19 -18.14
C PRO A 253 11.61 -7.21 -19.01
N SER A 254 10.55 -7.66 -19.70
CA SER A 254 9.75 -6.80 -20.57
C SER A 254 8.46 -6.28 -19.93
N THR A 255 8.24 -6.56 -18.64
CA THR A 255 6.97 -6.23 -17.98
C THR A 255 6.72 -4.73 -17.90
N GLY A 256 7.75 -3.90 -17.69
CA GLY A 256 7.63 -2.44 -17.61
C GLY A 256 6.96 -1.82 -18.84
N LEU A 257 7.13 -2.40 -20.02
CA LEU A 257 6.48 -1.92 -21.25
C LEU A 257 4.94 -1.98 -21.20
N LEU A 258 4.39 -2.78 -20.31
CA LEU A 258 2.95 -2.95 -20.12
C LEU A 258 2.39 -2.10 -18.97
N LEU A 259 3.26 -1.37 -18.25
CA LEU A 259 2.94 -0.69 -16.99
C LEU A 259 3.25 0.82 -17.02
N PRO A 260 2.82 1.58 -18.05
CA PRO A 260 3.20 2.99 -18.20
C PRO A 260 2.77 3.88 -17.01
N GLU A 261 1.58 3.64 -16.42
CA GLU A 261 1.13 4.42 -15.27
C GLU A 261 1.90 4.07 -13.99
N THR A 262 2.24 2.80 -13.81
CA THR A 262 3.11 2.37 -12.71
C THR A 262 4.49 3.00 -12.81
N GLU A 263 5.12 2.97 -14.00
CA GLU A 263 6.44 3.60 -14.24
C GLU A 263 6.41 5.10 -13.95
N ARG A 264 5.40 5.79 -14.45
CA ARG A 264 5.21 7.22 -14.20
C ARG A 264 5.07 7.48 -12.69
N LEU A 265 4.16 6.79 -12.04
CA LEU A 265 3.82 7.05 -10.63
C LEU A 265 4.99 6.72 -9.69
N THR A 266 5.70 5.62 -9.93
CA THR A 266 6.86 5.25 -9.10
C THR A 266 7.97 6.30 -9.11
N SER A 267 8.08 7.10 -10.18
CA SER A 267 9.05 8.20 -10.27
C SER A 267 8.58 9.50 -9.59
N GLN A 268 7.28 9.67 -9.39
CA GLN A 268 6.68 10.95 -8.95
C GLN A 268 6.17 10.94 -7.51
N VAL A 269 5.83 9.75 -6.98
CA VAL A 269 5.13 9.65 -5.68
C VAL A 269 6.09 9.50 -4.51
N MET A 270 5.78 10.21 -3.43
CA MET A 270 6.46 10.10 -2.14
C MET A 270 5.48 10.17 -0.97
N ALA A 271 5.89 9.65 0.18
CA ALA A 271 5.15 9.72 1.43
C ALA A 271 5.85 10.65 2.43
N LEU A 272 5.09 11.52 3.07
CA LEU A 272 5.54 12.38 4.18
C LEU A 272 5.27 11.74 5.53
N PRO A 273 6.02 12.15 6.58
CA PRO A 273 5.80 11.68 7.95
C PRO A 273 4.41 12.02 8.48
N THR A 274 3.81 11.10 9.22
CA THR A 274 2.55 11.29 9.94
C THR A 274 2.50 10.36 11.17
N GLY A 275 1.39 10.37 11.88
CA GLY A 275 1.19 9.57 13.09
C GLY A 275 1.13 10.43 14.35
N THR A 276 1.04 9.76 15.49
CA THR A 276 0.86 10.43 16.79
C THR A 276 2.08 11.26 17.26
N SER A 277 3.26 10.93 16.75
CA SER A 277 4.52 11.64 17.06
C SER A 277 4.74 12.90 16.22
N VAL A 278 3.92 13.12 15.17
CA VAL A 278 4.04 14.28 14.28
C VAL A 278 2.94 15.29 14.65
N GLY A 279 3.37 16.48 15.04
CA GLY A 279 2.46 17.57 15.43
C GLY A 279 2.26 18.63 14.34
N PRO A 280 1.31 19.56 14.53
CA PRO A 280 1.05 20.64 13.55
C PRO A 280 2.28 21.50 13.24
N LYS A 281 3.14 21.77 14.24
CA LYS A 281 4.38 22.54 14.04
C LYS A 281 5.40 21.81 13.18
N ASP A 282 5.51 20.49 13.34
CA ASP A 282 6.40 19.68 12.50
C ASP A 282 5.92 19.72 11.05
N ILE A 283 4.59 19.61 10.85
CA ILE A 283 3.96 19.69 9.53
C ILE A 283 4.20 21.05 8.89
N GLU A 284 3.97 22.15 9.65
CA GLU A 284 4.24 23.51 9.19
C GLU A 284 5.69 23.67 8.73
N THR A 285 6.64 23.16 9.53
CA THR A 285 8.06 23.20 9.17
C THR A 285 8.36 22.42 7.89
N ILE A 286 7.80 21.22 7.75
CA ILE A 286 7.98 20.38 6.54
C ILE A 286 7.40 21.07 5.30
N CYS A 287 6.21 21.65 5.41
CA CYS A 287 5.56 22.35 4.30
C CYS A 287 6.34 23.60 3.88
N MET A 288 6.79 24.42 4.86
CA MET A 288 7.65 25.59 4.57
C MET A 288 8.97 25.19 3.87
N MET A 289 9.58 24.07 4.27
CA MET A 289 10.76 23.55 3.58
C MET A 289 10.44 23.19 2.12
N ILE A 290 9.33 22.49 1.88
CA ILE A 290 8.90 22.10 0.53
C ILE A 290 8.65 23.33 -0.34
N GLU A 291 7.93 24.33 0.15
CA GLU A 291 7.68 25.60 -0.52
C GLU A 291 8.99 26.31 -0.88
N LEU A 292 9.90 26.46 0.10
CA LEU A 292 11.20 27.10 -0.11
C LEU A 292 12.04 26.36 -1.16
N ILE A 293 12.02 25.02 -1.16
CA ILE A 293 12.73 24.19 -2.13
C ILE A 293 12.18 24.47 -3.54
N PHE A 294 10.88 24.54 -3.72
CA PHE A 294 10.26 24.74 -5.03
C PHE A 294 10.39 26.19 -5.53
N GLU A 295 10.27 27.17 -4.65
CA GLU A 295 10.54 28.58 -4.98
C GLU A 295 11.98 28.77 -5.53
N ASN A 296 12.93 27.96 -5.05
CA ASN A 296 14.32 28.00 -5.48
C ASN A 296 14.71 26.83 -6.39
N GLY A 297 13.74 26.11 -6.96
CA GLY A 297 13.93 24.85 -7.67
C GLY A 297 14.96 24.93 -8.79
N PHE A 298 14.90 25.96 -9.62
CA PHE A 298 15.85 26.18 -10.72
C PHE A 298 17.30 26.33 -10.24
N GLU A 299 17.54 27.12 -9.20
CA GLU A 299 18.88 27.34 -8.65
C GLU A 299 19.41 26.08 -7.95
N LEU A 300 18.54 25.38 -7.22
CA LEU A 300 18.89 24.11 -6.58
C LEU A 300 19.23 23.03 -7.60
N LYS A 301 18.43 22.87 -8.65
CA LYS A 301 18.70 21.93 -9.75
C LYS A 301 20.09 22.17 -10.37
N LYS A 302 20.42 23.43 -10.62
CA LYS A 302 21.73 23.81 -11.14
C LYS A 302 22.89 23.45 -10.20
N ARG A 303 22.71 23.65 -8.89
CA ARG A 303 23.74 23.30 -7.89
C ARG A 303 23.90 21.80 -7.70
N LEU A 304 22.79 21.04 -7.76
CA LEU A 304 22.84 19.59 -7.66
C LEU A 304 23.54 18.96 -8.85
N ALA A 305 23.26 19.43 -10.08
CA ALA A 305 23.92 18.96 -11.29
C ALA A 305 25.45 19.20 -11.34
N ILE A 306 26.00 20.07 -10.50
CA ILE A 306 27.46 20.32 -10.42
C ILE A 306 28.14 19.28 -9.49
N ARG A 307 27.35 18.53 -8.68
CA ARG A 307 27.87 17.54 -7.70
C ARG A 307 27.84 16.10 -8.21
N GLU A 308 27.13 15.82 -9.29
CA GLU A 308 27.18 14.59 -10.06
C GLU A 308 28.31 14.61 -11.11
#